data_859eaa07d82075bf9c8bd836d0984ef6
#
_entry.id   859eaa07d82075bf9c8bd836d0984ef6
#
_cell.length_a   1.000
_cell.length_b   1.000
_cell.length_c   1.000
_cell.angle_alpha   90.00
_cell.angle_beta   90.00
_cell.angle_gamma   90.00
#
_symmetry.space_group_name_H-M   'P 1'
#
loop_
_entity.id
_entity.type
_entity.pdbx_description
1 polymer ?
#
loop_
_entity_poly.entity_id
_entity_poly.type
_entity_poly.pdbx_seq_one_letter_code
_entity_poly.pdbx_strand_id
1 'polypeptide(L)'
;TQSRSSAASDVYKRQVAARLGVPRVRVVGNLPYNISSPILFHLLAFVDVIEDQHFMLQKEVIDRMVARPATSDYGRLSVMLQWRYDMENVLFVPPESFDPPPRVDSAVVRMVPLAQPPVLNEAVLSELVQVAFSQRRKILRHTLGKWLEEHGYGGEFDSQRRAEEVPVAEYVALAQAVNKPVAPQRPLDTDAS
;
A
#
# COMPACT_ATOMS: atom_id res chain seq x y z
N THR A 1 12.73 1.88 20.45
CA THR A 1 11.35 2.31 20.89
C THR A 1 10.24 1.78 19.98
N GLN A 2 10.54 1.21 18.80
CA GLN A 2 9.54 0.67 17.85
C GLN A 2 8.94 -0.69 18.26
N SER A 3 9.62 -1.49 19.07
CA SER A 3 9.17 -2.86 19.40
C SER A 3 7.93 -2.93 20.31
N ARG A 4 7.70 -1.90 21.15
CA ARG A 4 6.55 -1.89 22.07
C ARG A 4 5.22 -1.55 21.39
N SER A 5 5.23 -0.77 20.32
CA SER A 5 4.01 -0.40 19.57
C SER A 5 3.45 -1.57 18.76
N SER A 6 4.33 -2.38 18.15
CA SER A 6 3.95 -3.57 17.38
C SER A 6 3.29 -4.62 18.26
N ALA A 7 3.90 -4.95 19.40
CA ALA A 7 3.35 -5.96 20.33
C ALA A 7 1.98 -5.57 20.90
N ALA A 8 1.77 -4.29 21.24
CA ALA A 8 0.48 -3.81 21.73
C ALA A 8 -0.61 -3.89 20.66
N SER A 9 -0.28 -3.57 19.40
CA SER A 9 -1.18 -3.72 18.25
C SER A 9 -1.58 -5.18 18.05
N ASP A 10 -0.62 -6.11 18.12
CA ASP A 10 -0.88 -7.55 17.93
C ASP A 10 -1.74 -8.15 19.04
N VAL A 11 -1.57 -7.69 20.27
CA VAL A 11 -2.44 -8.09 21.40
C VAL A 11 -3.88 -7.61 21.17
N TYR A 12 -4.07 -6.38 20.74
CA TYR A 12 -5.41 -5.83 20.45
C TYR A 12 -6.11 -6.55 19.29
N LYS A 13 -5.40 -6.86 18.21
CA LYS A 13 -5.90 -7.63 17.06
C LYS A 13 -6.44 -8.99 17.48
N ARG A 14 -5.66 -9.73 18.29
CA ARG A 14 -6.06 -11.03 18.81
C ARG A 14 -7.26 -10.95 19.76
N GLN A 15 -7.37 -9.87 20.53
CA GLN A 15 -8.50 -9.68 21.44
C GLN A 15 -9.83 -9.46 20.71
N VAL A 16 -9.87 -8.75 19.57
CA VAL A 16 -11.10 -8.57 18.80
C VAL A 16 -11.58 -9.89 18.22
N ALA A 17 -10.71 -10.64 17.56
CA ALA A 17 -11.05 -11.95 17.00
C ALA A 17 -11.45 -12.94 18.11
N ALA A 18 -10.72 -12.96 19.24
CA ALA A 18 -11.03 -13.81 20.39
C ALA A 18 -12.38 -13.48 21.02
N ARG A 19 -12.74 -12.19 21.15
CA ARG A 19 -14.06 -11.77 21.67
C ARG A 19 -15.22 -12.23 20.81
N LEU A 20 -14.99 -12.30 19.48
CA LEU A 20 -15.98 -12.77 18.52
C LEU A 20 -15.98 -14.28 18.35
N GLY A 21 -15.00 -14.99 18.94
CA GLY A 21 -14.88 -16.45 18.85
C GLY A 21 -14.55 -16.96 17.44
N VAL A 22 -13.96 -16.12 16.59
CA VAL A 22 -13.64 -16.42 15.19
C VAL A 22 -12.17 -16.13 14.88
N PRO A 23 -11.52 -16.88 13.99
CA PRO A 23 -10.11 -16.64 13.63
C PRO A 23 -9.92 -15.38 12.80
N ARG A 24 -10.91 -14.99 11.99
CA ARG A 24 -10.91 -13.81 11.13
C ARG A 24 -12.29 -13.15 11.12
N VAL A 25 -12.30 -11.86 10.80
CA VAL A 25 -13.52 -11.05 10.76
C VAL A 25 -13.74 -10.47 9.37
N ARG A 26 -15.00 -10.40 8.94
CA ARG A 26 -15.42 -9.59 7.81
C ARG A 26 -15.68 -8.17 8.28
N VAL A 27 -15.15 -7.18 7.57
CA VAL A 27 -15.36 -5.77 7.87
C VAL A 27 -16.23 -5.15 6.80
N VAL A 28 -17.38 -4.57 7.20
CA VAL A 28 -18.33 -3.93 6.28
C VAL A 28 -18.65 -2.54 6.78
N GLY A 29 -18.67 -1.56 5.89
CA GLY A 29 -19.01 -0.20 6.29
C GLY A 29 -19.26 0.76 5.15
N ASN A 30 -20.07 1.77 5.44
CA ASN A 30 -20.17 2.99 4.65
C ASN A 30 -19.20 4.00 5.26
N LEU A 31 -18.06 4.28 4.59
CA LEU A 31 -17.03 5.13 5.14
C LEU A 31 -17.28 6.60 4.82
N PRO A 32 -17.12 7.51 5.81
CA PRO A 32 -17.16 8.95 5.55
C PRO A 32 -16.11 9.33 4.51
N TYR A 33 -16.48 10.10 3.49
CA TYR A 33 -15.63 10.39 2.33
C TYR A 33 -14.33 11.11 2.70
N ASN A 34 -14.37 12.01 3.68
CA ASN A 34 -13.21 12.81 4.09
C ASN A 34 -12.13 12.04 4.86
N ILE A 35 -12.45 10.87 5.41
CA ILE A 35 -11.50 10.04 6.20
C ILE A 35 -11.33 8.62 5.66
N SER A 36 -11.87 8.31 4.49
CA SER A 36 -11.82 6.96 3.91
C SER A 36 -10.39 6.47 3.72
N SER A 37 -9.51 7.25 3.08
CA SER A 37 -8.12 6.84 2.87
C SER A 37 -7.33 6.60 4.16
N PRO A 38 -7.38 7.48 5.19
CA PRO A 38 -6.81 7.19 6.50
C PRO A 38 -7.30 5.89 7.13
N ILE A 39 -8.61 5.59 7.04
CA ILE A 39 -9.18 4.34 7.57
C ILE A 39 -8.62 3.13 6.82
N LEU A 40 -8.56 3.18 5.48
CA LEU A 40 -8.02 2.09 4.66
C LEU A 40 -6.56 1.79 5.03
N PHE A 41 -5.72 2.82 5.19
CA PHE A 41 -4.33 2.65 5.64
C PHE A 41 -4.25 2.12 7.08
N HIS A 42 -5.12 2.56 7.97
CA HIS A 42 -5.16 2.04 9.33
C HIS A 42 -5.49 0.54 9.37
N LEU A 43 -6.41 0.09 8.51
CA LEU A 43 -6.82 -1.32 8.42
C LEU A 43 -5.73 -2.25 7.87
N LEU A 44 -4.72 -1.74 7.14
CA LEU A 44 -3.55 -2.53 6.75
C LEU A 44 -2.86 -3.16 7.96
N ALA A 45 -2.80 -2.45 9.08
CA ALA A 45 -2.22 -2.97 10.31
C ALA A 45 -2.98 -4.17 10.90
N PHE A 46 -4.23 -4.42 10.47
CA PHE A 46 -5.11 -5.48 10.97
C PHE A 46 -5.37 -6.59 9.94
N VAL A 47 -4.70 -6.56 8.80
CA VAL A 47 -4.95 -7.46 7.67
C VAL A 47 -4.92 -8.95 8.04
N ASP A 48 -4.09 -9.35 9.00
CA ASP A 48 -3.91 -10.75 9.39
C ASP A 48 -5.12 -11.37 10.10
N VAL A 49 -6.00 -10.53 10.67
CA VAL A 49 -7.25 -10.95 11.33
C VAL A 49 -8.49 -10.62 10.48
N ILE A 50 -8.31 -10.11 9.28
CA ILE A 50 -9.39 -9.78 8.35
C ILE A 50 -9.53 -10.90 7.33
N GLU A 51 -10.75 -11.39 7.14
CA GLU A 51 -11.12 -12.32 6.08
C GLU A 51 -11.31 -11.59 4.76
N ASP A 52 -12.18 -10.59 4.78
CA ASP A 52 -12.42 -9.64 3.69
C ASP A 52 -13.01 -8.33 4.20
N GLN A 53 -13.03 -7.33 3.32
CA GLN A 53 -13.60 -6.02 3.61
C GLN A 53 -14.52 -5.59 2.46
N HIS A 54 -15.65 -4.96 2.80
CA HIS A 54 -16.58 -4.38 1.85
C HIS A 54 -16.91 -2.97 2.28
N PHE A 55 -16.48 -1.99 1.49
CA PHE A 55 -16.70 -0.58 1.82
C PHE A 55 -17.43 0.15 0.70
N MET A 56 -18.44 0.93 1.08
CA MET A 56 -19.01 1.94 0.21
C MET A 56 -18.23 3.24 0.37
N LEU A 57 -17.72 3.77 -0.75
CA LEU A 57 -16.86 4.95 -0.86
C LEU A 57 -17.30 5.79 -2.06
N GLN A 58 -16.70 6.97 -2.21
CA GLN A 58 -16.76 7.70 -3.48
C GLN A 58 -16.15 6.85 -4.59
N LYS A 59 -16.84 6.82 -5.74
CA LYS A 59 -16.38 6.05 -6.90
C LYS A 59 -14.94 6.40 -7.32
N GLU A 60 -14.58 7.69 -7.31
CA GLU A 60 -13.22 8.15 -7.62
C GLU A 60 -12.15 7.51 -6.72
N VAL A 61 -12.44 7.31 -5.44
CA VAL A 61 -11.50 6.66 -4.51
C VAL A 61 -11.33 5.19 -4.89
N ILE A 62 -12.41 4.50 -5.20
CA ILE A 62 -12.36 3.09 -5.63
C ILE A 62 -11.64 2.95 -6.96
N ASP A 63 -11.90 3.83 -7.94
CA ASP A 63 -11.21 3.83 -9.22
C ASP A 63 -9.68 3.92 -9.00
N ARG A 64 -9.23 4.77 -8.08
CA ARG A 64 -7.80 4.84 -7.67
C ARG A 64 -7.31 3.58 -6.96
N MET A 65 -8.12 2.96 -6.12
CA MET A 65 -7.74 1.74 -5.40
C MET A 65 -7.45 0.58 -6.37
N VAL A 66 -8.31 0.40 -7.39
CA VAL A 66 -8.25 -0.71 -8.36
C VAL A 66 -7.49 -0.34 -9.64
N ALA A 67 -6.96 0.88 -9.75
CA ALA A 67 -6.30 1.38 -10.94
C ALA A 67 -5.09 0.53 -11.34
N ARG A 68 -4.89 0.39 -12.65
CA ARG A 68 -3.74 -0.31 -13.23
C ARG A 68 -2.61 0.68 -13.52
N PRO A 69 -1.35 0.22 -13.53
CA PRO A 69 -0.22 1.05 -13.98
C PRO A 69 -0.48 1.71 -15.34
N ALA A 70 0.11 2.87 -15.56
CA ALA A 70 -0.03 3.72 -16.75
C ALA A 70 -1.45 4.27 -16.98
N THR A 71 -2.30 4.31 -15.97
CA THR A 71 -3.59 5.01 -16.00
C THR A 71 -3.58 6.28 -15.16
N SER A 72 -4.53 7.21 -15.44
CA SER A 72 -4.63 8.49 -14.71
C SER A 72 -4.91 8.33 -13.22
N ASP A 73 -5.61 7.27 -12.84
CA ASP A 73 -6.06 7.02 -11.47
C ASP A 73 -5.02 6.27 -10.63
N TYR A 74 -4.03 5.65 -11.30
CA TYR A 74 -2.97 4.94 -10.61
C TYR A 74 -2.08 5.88 -9.80
N GLY A 75 -1.86 5.55 -8.54
CA GLY A 75 -1.12 6.40 -7.63
C GLY A 75 -0.72 5.71 -6.33
N ARG A 76 -0.33 6.53 -5.35
CA ARG A 76 0.08 6.04 -4.03
C ARG A 76 -0.95 5.10 -3.40
N LEU A 77 -2.25 5.45 -3.48
CA LEU A 77 -3.32 4.63 -2.91
C LEU A 77 -3.37 3.24 -3.57
N SER A 78 -3.23 3.19 -4.90
CA SER A 78 -3.19 1.93 -5.66
C SER A 78 -2.06 1.03 -5.17
N VAL A 79 -0.83 1.54 -5.13
CA VAL A 79 0.34 0.75 -4.74
C VAL A 79 0.22 0.28 -3.30
N MET A 80 -0.13 1.19 -2.37
CA MET A 80 -0.18 0.91 -0.93
C MET A 80 -1.29 -0.06 -0.52
N LEU A 81 -2.30 -0.28 -1.35
CA LEU A 81 -3.34 -1.27 -1.07
C LEU A 81 -3.14 -2.56 -1.87
N GLN A 82 -2.77 -2.47 -3.15
CA GLN A 82 -2.66 -3.64 -4.03
C GLN A 82 -1.51 -4.59 -3.67
N TRP A 83 -0.49 -4.15 -2.92
CA TRP A 83 0.54 -5.07 -2.45
C TRP A 83 0.04 -6.04 -1.36
N ARG A 84 -1.09 -5.73 -0.72
CA ARG A 84 -1.69 -6.50 0.39
C ARG A 84 -3.05 -7.09 0.08
N TYR A 85 -3.80 -6.50 -0.86
CA TYR A 85 -5.17 -6.88 -1.18
C TYR A 85 -5.36 -7.13 -2.67
N ASP A 86 -6.16 -8.15 -2.98
CA ASP A 86 -6.90 -8.23 -4.22
C ASP A 86 -8.19 -7.41 -4.07
N MET A 87 -8.48 -6.52 -5.04
CA MET A 87 -9.57 -5.55 -4.92
C MET A 87 -10.42 -5.50 -6.17
N GLU A 88 -11.73 -5.44 -5.97
CA GLU A 88 -12.72 -5.39 -7.03
C GLU A 88 -13.81 -4.36 -6.72
N ASN A 89 -14.17 -3.53 -7.72
CA ASN A 89 -15.38 -2.71 -7.67
C ASN A 89 -16.57 -3.62 -7.96
N VAL A 90 -17.41 -3.90 -6.95
CA VAL A 90 -18.46 -4.91 -7.05
C VAL A 90 -19.85 -4.31 -7.28
N LEU A 91 -20.05 -3.01 -6.99
CA LEU A 91 -21.36 -2.38 -7.13
C LEU A 91 -21.22 -0.87 -7.36
N PHE A 92 -21.86 -0.36 -8.39
CA PHE A 92 -22.07 1.08 -8.58
C PHE A 92 -23.33 1.54 -7.82
N VAL A 93 -23.24 2.66 -7.11
CA VAL A 93 -24.34 3.25 -6.33
C VAL A 93 -24.52 4.71 -6.74
N PRO A 94 -25.55 5.03 -7.56
CA PRO A 94 -25.76 6.38 -8.03
C PRO A 94 -26.31 7.29 -6.92
N PRO A 95 -26.18 8.64 -7.05
CA PRO A 95 -26.60 9.62 -6.06
C PRO A 95 -28.04 9.52 -5.62
N GLU A 96 -28.95 9.19 -6.53
CA GLU A 96 -30.40 9.03 -6.28
C GLU A 96 -30.74 7.87 -5.33
N SER A 97 -29.78 7.02 -5.01
CA SER A 97 -29.93 5.96 -4.01
C SER A 97 -29.88 6.47 -2.57
N PHE A 98 -29.63 7.76 -2.37
CA PHE A 98 -29.47 8.39 -1.06
C PHE A 98 -30.49 9.51 -0.83
N ASP A 99 -30.83 9.74 0.43
CA ASP A 99 -31.64 10.89 0.86
C ASP A 99 -30.98 11.60 2.05
N PRO A 100 -30.48 12.84 1.88
CA PRO A 100 -30.35 13.58 0.63
C PRO A 100 -29.28 13.01 -0.31
N PRO A 101 -29.42 13.18 -1.64
CA PRO A 101 -28.46 12.66 -2.60
C PRO A 101 -27.10 13.38 -2.49
N PRO A 102 -25.97 12.66 -2.49
CA PRO A 102 -24.65 13.26 -2.56
C PRO A 102 -24.38 13.87 -3.94
N ARG A 103 -23.35 14.71 -4.04
CA ARG A 103 -22.96 15.36 -5.32
C ARG A 103 -22.10 14.46 -6.22
N VAL A 104 -21.71 13.29 -5.77
CA VAL A 104 -20.75 12.40 -6.41
C VAL A 104 -21.26 10.97 -6.40
N ASP A 105 -20.83 10.20 -7.37
CA ASP A 105 -21.10 8.77 -7.45
C ASP A 105 -20.41 8.02 -6.31
N SER A 106 -21.07 6.97 -5.87
CA SER A 106 -20.53 6.01 -4.90
C SER A 106 -20.36 4.64 -5.55
N ALA A 107 -19.55 3.81 -4.94
CA ALA A 107 -19.43 2.41 -5.32
C ALA A 107 -19.07 1.57 -4.10
N VAL A 108 -19.18 0.26 -4.22
CA VAL A 108 -18.74 -0.70 -3.21
C VAL A 108 -17.51 -1.43 -3.72
N VAL A 109 -16.43 -1.37 -2.94
CA VAL A 109 -15.22 -2.17 -3.17
C VAL A 109 -15.21 -3.39 -2.27
N ARG A 110 -14.86 -4.54 -2.84
CA ARG A 110 -14.47 -5.74 -2.10
C ARG A 110 -12.96 -5.80 -2.05
N MET A 111 -12.39 -6.08 -0.87
CA MET A 111 -10.95 -6.19 -0.65
C MET A 111 -10.66 -7.52 0.06
N VAL A 112 -9.88 -8.39 -0.55
CA VAL A 112 -9.49 -9.69 0.01
C VAL A 112 -7.99 -9.68 0.27
N PRO A 113 -7.53 -9.95 1.51
CA PRO A 113 -6.10 -10.07 1.78
C PRO A 113 -5.45 -11.13 0.90
N LEU A 114 -4.29 -10.82 0.35
CA LEU A 114 -3.49 -11.79 -0.40
C LEU A 114 -3.08 -12.94 0.53
N ALA A 115 -3.23 -14.18 0.04
CA ALA A 115 -2.89 -15.38 0.82
C ALA A 115 -1.38 -15.48 1.12
N GLN A 116 -0.56 -15.01 0.20
CA GLN A 116 0.90 -15.00 0.31
C GLN A 116 1.45 -13.62 -0.07
N PRO A 117 1.27 -12.61 0.80
CA PRO A 117 1.77 -11.27 0.51
C PRO A 117 3.31 -11.25 0.54
N PRO A 118 3.94 -10.39 -0.26
CA PRO A 118 5.37 -10.16 -0.18
C PRO A 118 5.79 -9.73 1.24
N VAL A 119 6.87 -10.32 1.76
CA VAL A 119 7.44 -9.91 3.04
C VAL A 119 8.31 -8.69 2.80
N LEU A 120 7.96 -7.56 3.40
CA LEU A 120 8.70 -6.31 3.32
C LEU A 120 8.45 -5.42 4.55
N ASN A 121 9.24 -4.37 4.68
CA ASN A 121 8.96 -3.31 5.66
C ASN A 121 7.98 -2.30 5.04
N GLU A 122 6.75 -2.26 5.56
CA GLU A 122 5.69 -1.36 5.08
C GLU A 122 6.11 0.13 5.17
N ALA A 123 6.88 0.51 6.19
CA ALA A 123 7.35 1.88 6.32
C ALA A 123 8.29 2.27 5.18
N VAL A 124 9.19 1.37 4.76
CA VAL A 124 10.09 1.56 3.62
C VAL A 124 9.29 1.68 2.33
N LEU A 125 8.32 0.79 2.10
CA LEU A 125 7.44 0.89 0.92
C LEU A 125 6.66 2.20 0.91
N SER A 126 6.10 2.60 2.04
CA SER A 126 5.31 3.84 2.16
C SER A 126 6.15 5.08 1.85
N GLU A 127 7.38 5.17 2.37
CA GLU A 127 8.31 6.26 2.10
C GLU A 127 8.73 6.30 0.63
N LEU A 128 9.17 5.16 0.09
CA LEU A 128 9.56 4.98 -1.31
C LEU A 128 8.45 5.43 -2.26
N VAL A 129 7.21 4.98 -2.05
CA VAL A 129 6.06 5.34 -2.86
C VAL A 129 5.70 6.82 -2.68
N GLN A 130 5.81 7.37 -1.47
CA GLN A 130 5.59 8.80 -1.24
C GLN A 130 6.59 9.66 -2.01
N VAL A 131 7.86 9.28 -2.01
CA VAL A 131 8.92 9.97 -2.78
C VAL A 131 8.66 9.86 -4.28
N ALA A 132 8.33 8.66 -4.77
CA ALA A 132 8.04 8.43 -6.19
C ALA A 132 6.90 9.33 -6.71
N PHE A 133 5.80 9.40 -5.97
CA PHE A 133 4.61 10.18 -6.37
C PHE A 133 4.65 11.66 -5.94
N SER A 134 5.72 12.13 -5.30
CA SER A 134 5.85 13.53 -4.86
C SER A 134 5.82 14.54 -6.01
N GLN A 135 6.28 14.14 -7.20
CA GLN A 135 6.30 14.95 -8.41
C GLN A 135 5.74 14.16 -9.61
N ARG A 136 4.44 13.91 -9.63
CA ARG A 136 3.76 13.02 -10.57
C ARG A 136 4.14 13.21 -12.04
N ARG A 137 4.37 14.47 -12.51
CA ARG A 137 4.69 14.78 -13.92
C ARG A 137 6.18 14.64 -14.26
N LYS A 138 7.06 14.37 -13.27
CA LYS A 138 8.50 14.21 -13.47
C LYS A 138 8.86 12.75 -13.59
N ILE A 139 9.96 12.47 -14.29
CA ILE A 139 10.57 11.14 -14.32
C ILE A 139 11.18 10.82 -12.95
N LEU A 140 11.24 9.56 -12.61
CA LEU A 140 11.67 9.07 -11.29
C LEU A 140 13.14 9.35 -10.98
N ARG A 141 13.98 9.62 -11.99
CA ARG A 141 15.38 10.01 -11.78
C ARG A 141 15.53 11.19 -10.81
N HIS A 142 14.59 12.15 -10.86
CA HIS A 142 14.65 13.36 -10.03
C HIS A 142 14.06 13.20 -8.61
N THR A 143 13.37 12.11 -8.35
CA THR A 143 12.72 11.80 -7.07
C THR A 143 13.24 10.49 -6.50
N LEU A 144 12.68 9.38 -6.92
CA LEU A 144 13.01 8.04 -6.43
C LEU A 144 14.46 7.64 -6.72
N GLY A 145 15.03 8.06 -7.85
CA GLY A 145 16.42 7.73 -8.18
C GLY A 145 17.40 8.24 -7.12
N LYS A 146 17.26 9.50 -6.69
CA LYS A 146 18.08 10.06 -5.61
C LYS A 146 17.87 9.33 -4.29
N TRP A 147 16.62 9.05 -3.95
CA TRP A 147 16.29 8.32 -2.72
C TRP A 147 16.92 6.93 -2.70
N LEU A 148 16.90 6.21 -3.83
CA LEU A 148 17.52 4.90 -3.97
C LEU A 148 19.06 4.97 -3.78
N GLU A 149 19.71 5.98 -4.36
CA GLU A 149 21.15 6.23 -4.18
C GLU A 149 21.49 6.50 -2.70
N GLU A 150 20.73 7.34 -2.03
CA GLU A 150 20.88 7.67 -0.60
C GLU A 150 20.68 6.45 0.32
N HIS A 151 19.87 5.47 -0.11
CA HIS A 151 19.62 4.22 0.63
C HIS A 151 20.50 3.06 0.17
N GLY A 152 21.54 3.33 -0.62
CA GLY A 152 22.54 2.33 -1.02
C GLY A 152 21.99 1.26 -1.97
N TYR A 153 20.97 1.56 -2.76
CA TYR A 153 20.46 0.64 -3.77
C TYR A 153 21.45 0.50 -4.92
N GLY A 154 22.03 -0.69 -5.08
CA GLY A 154 23.01 -1.00 -6.13
C GLY A 154 22.44 -1.80 -7.31
N GLY A 155 21.12 -1.97 -7.39
CA GLY A 155 20.46 -2.71 -8.47
C GLY A 155 20.14 -1.84 -9.69
N GLU A 156 19.66 -2.48 -10.75
CA GLU A 156 19.15 -1.79 -11.93
C GLU A 156 17.69 -1.36 -11.72
N PHE A 157 17.40 -0.12 -12.02
CA PHE A 157 16.05 0.43 -12.02
C PHE A 157 15.92 1.51 -13.11
N ASP A 158 14.93 1.34 -13.99
CA ASP A 158 14.66 2.33 -15.02
C ASP A 158 13.99 3.58 -14.43
N SER A 159 14.82 4.54 -14.07
CA SER A 159 14.42 5.83 -13.52
C SER A 159 13.93 6.86 -14.56
N GLN A 160 13.93 6.53 -15.85
CA GLN A 160 13.42 7.40 -16.92
C GLN A 160 11.88 7.37 -16.99
N ARG A 161 11.24 6.36 -16.39
CA ARG A 161 9.79 6.25 -16.28
C ARG A 161 9.22 7.25 -15.27
N ARG A 162 7.91 7.49 -15.36
CA ARG A 162 7.13 8.20 -14.34
C ARG A 162 6.62 7.23 -13.28
N ALA A 163 6.24 7.76 -12.11
CA ALA A 163 5.75 6.94 -11.00
C ALA A 163 4.53 6.08 -11.38
N GLU A 164 3.64 6.62 -12.20
CA GLU A 164 2.42 5.92 -12.64
C GLU A 164 2.69 4.75 -13.59
N GLU A 165 3.87 4.68 -14.21
CA GLU A 165 4.25 3.62 -15.16
C GLU A 165 4.86 2.39 -14.46
N VAL A 166 5.22 2.51 -13.18
CA VAL A 166 5.89 1.45 -12.41
C VAL A 166 4.86 0.53 -11.76
N PRO A 167 4.86 -0.78 -12.07
CA PRO A 167 3.95 -1.74 -11.45
C PRO A 167 4.17 -1.91 -9.94
N VAL A 168 3.14 -2.32 -9.21
CA VAL A 168 3.21 -2.60 -7.76
C VAL A 168 4.32 -3.58 -7.42
N ALA A 169 4.50 -4.63 -8.21
CA ALA A 169 5.54 -5.64 -7.99
C ALA A 169 6.96 -5.06 -8.02
N GLU A 170 7.22 -4.05 -8.86
CA GLU A 170 8.53 -3.38 -8.89
C GLU A 170 8.74 -2.49 -7.66
N TYR A 171 7.72 -1.76 -7.21
CA TYR A 171 7.78 -1.02 -5.94
C TYR A 171 8.07 -1.93 -4.75
N VAL A 172 7.42 -3.09 -4.71
CA VAL A 172 7.66 -4.13 -3.71
C VAL A 172 9.11 -4.64 -3.78
N ALA A 173 9.60 -4.97 -4.97
CA ALA A 173 10.98 -5.44 -5.16
C ALA A 173 12.02 -4.41 -4.72
N LEU A 174 11.81 -3.12 -5.02
CA LEU A 174 12.66 -2.03 -4.55
C LEU A 174 12.65 -1.92 -3.02
N ALA A 175 11.48 -1.96 -2.39
CA ALA A 175 11.36 -1.90 -0.93
C ALA A 175 12.06 -3.08 -0.24
N GLN A 176 11.99 -4.28 -0.83
CA GLN A 176 12.70 -5.46 -0.32
C GLN A 176 14.22 -5.35 -0.49
N ALA A 177 14.69 -4.79 -1.61
CA ALA A 177 16.11 -4.65 -1.90
C ALA A 177 16.78 -3.61 -0.99
N VAL A 178 16.13 -2.48 -0.75
CA VAL A 178 16.63 -1.42 0.15
C VAL A 178 16.67 -1.89 1.61
N ASN A 179 15.77 -2.77 2.02
CA ASN A 179 15.71 -3.26 3.41
C ASN A 179 16.68 -4.42 3.71
N LYS A 180 17.47 -4.88 2.72
CA LYS A 180 18.52 -5.86 2.98
C LYS A 180 19.67 -5.15 3.71
N PRO A 181 20.16 -5.69 4.87
CA PRO A 181 21.39 -5.19 5.45
C PRO A 181 22.50 -5.30 4.39
N VAL A 182 23.22 -4.20 4.16
CA VAL A 182 24.39 -4.18 3.27
C VAL A 182 25.34 -5.25 3.80
N ALA A 183 25.57 -6.30 3.02
CA ALA A 183 26.59 -7.30 3.37
C ALA A 183 27.91 -6.55 3.56
N PRO A 184 28.66 -6.80 4.66
CA PRO A 184 29.93 -6.14 4.90
C PRO A 184 30.82 -6.38 3.68
N GLN A 185 31.29 -5.29 3.06
CA GLN A 185 32.27 -5.37 1.97
C GLN A 185 33.46 -6.10 2.52
N ARG A 186 33.84 -7.24 1.89
CA ARG A 186 35.11 -7.91 2.17
C ARG A 186 36.21 -6.88 2.03
N PRO A 187 37.12 -6.77 3.01
CA PRO A 187 38.33 -5.99 2.83
C PRO A 187 39.05 -6.50 1.58
N LEU A 188 39.44 -5.60 0.71
CA LEU A 188 40.35 -5.91 -0.39
C LEU A 188 41.63 -6.43 0.27
N ASP A 189 41.92 -7.72 0.11
CA ASP A 189 43.17 -8.30 0.47
C ASP A 189 44.27 -7.56 -0.32
N THR A 190 44.93 -6.66 0.35
CA THR A 190 46.19 -6.06 -0.09
C THR A 190 47.27 -7.07 0.18
N ASP A 191 47.38 -8.09 -0.67
CA ASP A 191 48.63 -8.84 -0.81
C ASP A 191 49.54 -8.05 -1.72
N ALA A 192 50.44 -7.27 -1.09
CA ALA A 192 51.62 -6.73 -1.71
C ALA A 192 52.78 -7.47 -1.12
N SER A 193 53.42 -8.27 -1.91
CA SER A 193 54.83 -8.70 -1.74
C SER A 193 55.67 -8.11 -2.82
#